data_8a49bd7be37949a0d96e937d66c365a2
#
_entry.id   8a49bd7be37949a0d96e937d66c365a2
#
_cell.length_a   1.000
_cell.length_b   1.000
_cell.length_c   1.000
_cell.angle_alpha   90.00
_cell.angle_beta   90.00
_cell.angle_gamma   90.00
#
_symmetry.space_group_name_H-M   'P 1'
#
loop_
_entity.id
_entity.type
_entity.pdbx_description
1 polymer ?
#
loop_
_entity_poly.entity_id
_entity_poly.type
_entity_poly.pdbx_seq_one_letter_code
_entity_poly.pdbx_strand_id
1 'polypeptide(L)'
;MTLETIQLSKVGKTEKRTSKSPNSRKYSEVRTREYLLSAEIELMRSAVKKGKGRHAHRDSTLILLIYRHGLRVAEASALQWTQIDFNGGTIYVKRVKKGTPSVQPLYGDEIRSLRKLQRDYPASPYVFQSSRSGPLAHDTVGGIVERAG
;
A
#
# COMPACT_ATOMS: atom_id res chain seq x y z
N MET A 1 -24.04 -46.96 19.45
CA MET A 1 -24.76 -45.83 18.89
C MET A 1 -24.02 -44.53 18.97
N THR A 2 -23.23 -44.31 19.95
CA THR A 2 -22.33 -43.16 20.05
C THR A 2 -21.14 -43.23 19.07
N LEU A 3 -20.78 -44.41 18.59
CA LEU A 3 -19.64 -44.62 17.68
C LEU A 3 -19.87 -44.05 16.26
N GLU A 4 -21.09 -44.10 15.74
CA GLU A 4 -21.44 -43.58 14.44
C GLU A 4 -21.38 -42.05 14.41
N THR A 5 -21.78 -41.39 15.48
CA THR A 5 -21.70 -39.94 15.61
C THR A 5 -20.25 -39.43 15.63
N ILE A 6 -19.36 -40.21 16.24
CA ILE A 6 -17.92 -39.89 16.29
C ILE A 6 -17.27 -40.05 14.92
N GLN A 7 -17.67 -41.05 14.12
CA GLN A 7 -17.17 -41.24 12.76
C GLN A 7 -17.62 -40.14 11.82
N LEU A 8 -18.85 -39.65 11.90
CA LEU A 8 -19.39 -38.53 11.14
C LEU A 8 -18.65 -37.22 11.43
N SER A 9 -18.26 -37.00 12.68
CA SER A 9 -17.48 -35.82 13.04
C SER A 9 -16.04 -35.84 12.49
N LYS A 10 -15.47 -37.00 12.28
CA LYS A 10 -14.16 -37.16 11.64
C LYS A 10 -14.21 -36.96 10.12
N VAL A 11 -15.30 -37.35 9.49
CA VAL A 11 -15.50 -37.17 8.06
C VAL A 11 -15.77 -35.70 7.67
N GLY A 12 -16.33 -34.94 8.61
CA GLY A 12 -16.60 -33.49 8.41
C GLY A 12 -15.39 -32.59 8.47
N LYS A 13 -14.20 -33.09 8.76
CA LYS A 13 -12.95 -32.36 8.54
C LYS A 13 -12.53 -32.51 7.08
N THR A 14 -13.21 -31.80 6.22
CA THR A 14 -12.67 -31.47 4.92
C THR A 14 -11.40 -30.68 5.14
N GLU A 15 -10.28 -31.35 5.04
CA GLU A 15 -9.02 -30.67 4.83
C GLU A 15 -9.18 -29.81 3.59
N LYS A 16 -9.21 -28.50 3.79
CA LYS A 16 -9.02 -27.58 2.67
C LYS A 16 -7.67 -27.95 2.08
N ARG A 17 -7.69 -28.73 1.00
CA ARG A 17 -6.53 -28.90 0.14
C ARG A 17 -6.16 -27.52 -0.38
N THR A 18 -5.39 -26.80 0.40
CA THR A 18 -4.61 -25.70 -0.14
C THR A 18 -3.64 -26.35 -1.11
N SER A 19 -3.93 -26.24 -2.39
CA SER A 19 -3.00 -26.60 -3.43
C SER A 19 -1.81 -25.67 -3.35
N LYS A 20 -0.93 -25.90 -2.37
CA LYS A 20 0.39 -25.29 -2.38
C LYS A 20 1.11 -25.86 -3.59
N SER A 21 1.40 -24.99 -4.54
CA SER A 21 2.35 -25.30 -5.59
C SER A 21 3.56 -26.00 -4.97
N PRO A 22 4.02 -27.15 -5.49
CA PRO A 22 5.14 -27.91 -4.92
C PRO A 22 6.43 -27.09 -4.77
N ASN A 23 6.49 -25.90 -5.33
CA ASN A 23 7.67 -25.03 -5.37
C ASN A 23 7.53 -23.76 -4.53
N SER A 24 6.48 -23.61 -3.72
CA SER A 24 6.37 -22.46 -2.83
C SER A 24 7.28 -22.64 -1.61
N ARG A 25 8.49 -22.13 -1.71
CA ARG A 25 9.36 -21.98 -0.54
C ARG A 25 8.67 -21.09 0.50
N LYS A 26 8.83 -21.43 1.78
CA LYS A 26 8.30 -20.57 2.84
C LYS A 26 8.89 -19.17 2.70
N TYR A 27 8.08 -18.15 2.95
CA TYR A 27 8.51 -16.75 2.85
C TYR A 27 9.78 -16.46 3.64
N SER A 28 9.94 -17.07 4.82
CA SER A 28 11.13 -17.01 5.66
C SER A 28 12.37 -17.63 5.04
N GLU A 29 12.23 -18.52 4.07
CA GLU A 29 13.38 -19.21 3.41
C GLU A 29 13.89 -18.39 2.21
N VAL A 30 13.07 -17.48 1.68
CA VAL A 30 13.39 -16.68 0.48
C VAL A 30 13.88 -15.29 0.85
N ARG A 31 13.49 -14.76 2.01
CA ARG A 31 13.89 -13.42 2.46
C ARG A 31 14.67 -13.47 3.75
N THR A 32 15.85 -12.89 3.72
CA THR A 32 16.71 -12.68 4.90
C THR A 32 16.24 -11.54 5.79
N ARG A 33 15.25 -10.75 5.34
CA ARG A 33 14.69 -9.61 6.08
C ARG A 33 13.25 -9.33 5.64
N GLU A 34 12.46 -8.78 6.54
CA GLU A 34 11.03 -8.49 6.33
C GLU A 34 10.75 -7.04 5.91
N TYR A 35 11.77 -6.21 5.75
CA TYR A 35 11.64 -4.80 5.38
C TYR A 35 12.45 -4.46 4.14
N LEU A 36 11.99 -3.44 3.41
CA LEU A 36 12.68 -2.91 2.24
C LEU A 36 13.70 -1.85 2.64
N LEU A 37 14.83 -1.84 1.98
CA LEU A 37 15.82 -0.78 2.14
C LEU A 37 15.44 0.45 1.31
N SER A 38 15.91 1.62 1.73
CA SER A 38 15.69 2.87 1.00
C SER A 38 16.12 2.80 -0.46
N ALA A 39 17.24 2.12 -0.74
CA ALA A 39 17.72 1.92 -2.10
C ALA A 39 16.74 1.11 -2.96
N GLU A 40 16.10 0.10 -2.39
CA GLU A 40 15.10 -0.72 -3.08
C GLU A 40 13.84 0.09 -3.38
N ILE A 41 13.42 0.94 -2.46
CA ILE A 41 12.30 1.86 -2.68
C ILE A 41 12.60 2.83 -3.82
N GLU A 42 13.82 3.37 -3.89
CA GLU A 42 14.22 4.25 -4.98
C GLU A 42 14.25 3.51 -6.33
N LEU A 43 14.66 2.24 -6.35
CA LEU A 43 14.58 1.40 -7.55
C LEU A 43 13.14 1.17 -7.98
N MET A 44 12.22 0.88 -7.06
CA MET A 44 10.80 0.72 -7.35
C MET A 44 10.21 2.01 -7.93
N ARG A 45 10.51 3.14 -7.33
CA ARG A 45 10.06 4.45 -7.81
C ARG A 45 10.60 4.78 -9.19
N SER A 46 11.86 4.48 -9.44
CA SER A 46 12.49 4.67 -10.75
C SER A 46 11.87 3.78 -11.82
N ALA A 47 11.57 2.53 -11.49
CA ALA A 47 10.90 1.59 -12.39
C ALA A 47 9.52 2.12 -12.80
N VAL A 48 8.73 2.63 -11.86
CA VAL A 48 7.43 3.25 -12.13
C VAL A 48 7.56 4.46 -13.06
N LYS A 49 8.53 5.34 -12.82
CA LYS A 49 8.77 6.53 -13.64
C LYS A 49 9.22 6.17 -15.07
N LYS A 50 10.07 5.15 -15.21
CA LYS A 50 10.53 4.67 -16.52
C LYS A 50 9.41 4.11 -17.38
N GLY A 51 8.38 3.56 -16.77
CA GLY A 51 7.21 3.05 -17.47
C GLY A 51 6.39 4.11 -18.21
N LYS A 52 6.68 5.40 -18.00
CA LYS A 52 6.05 6.56 -18.67
C LYS A 52 4.52 6.52 -18.72
N GLY A 53 3.91 5.84 -17.78
CA GLY A 53 2.46 5.82 -17.65
C GLY A 53 1.91 7.20 -17.27
N ARG A 54 0.66 7.46 -17.63
CA ARG A 54 -0.07 8.70 -17.32
C ARG A 54 0.00 9.07 -15.84
N HIS A 55 0.04 8.08 -14.97
CA HIS A 55 0.03 8.23 -13.53
C HIS A 55 1.37 7.90 -12.87
N ALA A 56 2.48 7.91 -13.62
CA ALA A 56 3.79 7.51 -13.12
C ALA A 56 4.24 8.34 -11.90
N HIS A 57 4.05 9.65 -11.92
CA HIS A 57 4.39 10.50 -10.79
C HIS A 57 3.52 10.23 -9.56
N ARG A 58 2.21 10.05 -9.76
CA ARG A 58 1.28 9.67 -8.69
C ARG A 58 1.72 8.37 -8.03
N ASP A 59 2.00 7.35 -8.83
CA ASP A 59 2.36 6.01 -8.35
C ASP A 59 3.70 6.02 -7.62
N SER A 60 4.68 6.76 -8.12
CA SER A 60 5.97 6.94 -7.47
C SER A 60 5.84 7.66 -6.12
N THR A 61 5.01 8.68 -6.03
CA THR A 61 4.74 9.42 -4.79
C THR A 61 4.00 8.55 -3.79
N LEU A 62 3.05 7.75 -4.25
CA LEU A 62 2.33 6.79 -3.42
C LEU A 62 3.27 5.80 -2.73
N ILE A 63 4.18 5.20 -3.48
CA ILE A 63 5.18 4.26 -2.94
C ILE A 63 6.06 4.94 -1.88
N LEU A 64 6.49 6.16 -2.13
CA LEU A 64 7.32 6.93 -1.20
C LEU A 64 6.60 7.17 0.14
N LEU A 65 5.35 7.60 0.11
CA LEU A 65 4.58 7.88 1.32
C LEU A 65 4.21 6.61 2.08
N ILE A 66 3.84 5.54 1.37
CA ILE A 66 3.57 4.25 2.01
C ILE A 66 4.79 3.77 2.78
N TYR A 67 5.97 3.84 2.17
CA TYR A 67 7.21 3.40 2.80
C TYR A 67 7.60 4.27 4.00
N ARG A 68 7.62 5.60 3.84
CA ARG A 68 8.11 6.51 4.89
C ARG A 68 7.17 6.65 6.08
N HIS A 69 5.87 6.58 5.84
CA HIS A 69 4.86 6.83 6.89
C HIS A 69 4.16 5.54 7.34
N GLY A 70 4.52 4.40 6.76
CA GLY A 70 3.90 3.13 7.10
C GLY A 70 2.39 3.10 6.85
N LEU A 71 1.94 3.71 5.76
CA LEU A 71 0.53 3.77 5.41
C LEU A 71 0.01 2.40 5.00
N ARG A 72 -1.15 2.03 5.52
CA ARG A 72 -1.90 0.89 5.01
C ARG A 72 -2.58 1.26 3.70
N VAL A 73 -2.94 0.26 2.89
CA VAL A 73 -3.62 0.46 1.61
C VAL A 73 -4.86 1.36 1.76
N ALA A 74 -5.71 1.09 2.75
CA ALA A 74 -6.90 1.89 3.02
C ALA A 74 -6.56 3.32 3.44
N GLU A 75 -5.51 3.53 4.21
CA GLU A 75 -5.04 4.84 4.66
C GLU A 75 -4.50 5.67 3.50
N ALA A 76 -3.71 5.05 2.62
CA ALA A 76 -3.19 5.70 1.43
C ALA A 76 -4.30 6.05 0.44
N SER A 77 -5.23 5.14 0.20
CA SER A 77 -6.39 5.35 -0.68
C SER A 77 -7.27 6.51 -0.21
N ALA A 78 -7.50 6.63 1.09
CA ALA A 78 -8.37 7.63 1.70
C ALA A 78 -7.66 8.95 2.06
N LEU A 79 -6.34 9.07 1.81
CA LEU A 79 -5.58 10.26 2.17
C LEU A 79 -6.09 11.49 1.44
N GLN A 80 -6.37 12.55 2.19
CA GLN A 80 -6.90 13.81 1.67
C GLN A 80 -5.88 14.94 1.82
N TRP A 81 -6.00 15.97 0.97
CA TRP A 81 -5.16 17.16 1.03
C TRP A 81 -5.24 17.91 2.36
N THR A 82 -6.38 17.83 3.05
CA THR A 82 -6.56 18.42 4.38
C THR A 82 -5.64 17.81 5.45
N GLN A 83 -5.11 16.61 5.20
CA GLN A 83 -4.16 15.92 6.08
C GLN A 83 -2.71 16.35 5.83
N ILE A 84 -2.44 17.10 4.76
CA ILE A 84 -1.11 17.60 4.41
C ILE A 84 -1.02 19.08 4.80
N ASP A 85 -0.07 19.41 5.65
CA ASP A 85 0.28 20.78 5.98
C ASP A 85 1.61 21.13 5.29
N PHE A 86 1.52 21.85 4.18
CA PHE A 86 2.70 22.28 3.44
C PHE A 86 3.52 23.34 4.19
N ASN A 87 2.86 24.22 4.95
CA ASN A 87 3.54 25.28 5.70
C ASN A 87 4.27 24.72 6.91
N GLY A 88 3.62 23.82 7.65
CA GLY A 88 4.23 23.12 8.79
C GLY A 88 5.14 21.96 8.38
N GLY A 89 5.07 21.50 7.13
CA GLY A 89 5.84 20.37 6.65
C GLY A 89 5.46 19.05 7.33
N THR A 90 4.18 18.82 7.55
CA THR A 90 3.68 17.64 8.28
C THR A 90 2.55 16.92 7.54
N ILE A 91 2.40 15.65 7.84
CA ILE A 91 1.27 14.80 7.42
C ILE A 91 0.56 14.27 8.66
N TYR A 92 -0.76 14.38 8.69
CA TYR A 92 -1.60 13.75 9.68
C TYR A 92 -2.01 12.37 9.19
N VAL A 93 -1.54 11.31 9.85
CA VAL A 93 -1.85 9.93 9.52
C VAL A 93 -3.00 9.46 10.40
N LYS A 94 -4.16 9.30 9.79
CA LYS A 94 -5.36 8.76 10.44
C LYS A 94 -5.37 7.25 10.31
N ARG A 95 -5.31 6.55 11.44
CA ARG A 95 -5.31 5.08 11.43
C ARG A 95 -6.73 4.53 11.28
N VAL A 96 -6.89 3.57 10.37
CA VAL A 96 -8.18 2.94 10.08
C VAL A 96 -8.54 1.85 11.08
N LYS A 97 -7.53 1.14 11.62
CA LYS A 97 -7.73 0.09 12.64
C LYS A 97 -6.96 0.46 13.89
N LYS A 98 -7.59 0.35 15.07
CA LYS A 98 -7.01 0.40 16.44
C LYS A 98 -5.63 1.08 16.63
N GLY A 99 -5.20 1.90 15.68
CA GLY A 99 -3.94 2.62 15.73
C GLY A 99 -4.16 4.03 16.25
N THR A 100 -3.15 4.58 16.90
CA THR A 100 -3.16 5.98 17.34
C THR A 100 -2.86 6.87 16.13
N PRO A 101 -3.70 7.89 15.83
CA PRO A 101 -3.36 8.89 14.83
C PRO A 101 -2.06 9.59 15.18
N SER A 102 -1.28 9.93 14.17
CA SER A 102 0.02 10.59 14.36
C SER A 102 0.22 11.73 13.38
N VAL A 103 0.96 12.75 13.83
CA VAL A 103 1.49 13.81 12.98
C VAL A 103 2.96 13.51 12.75
N GLN A 104 3.35 13.38 11.47
CA GLN A 104 4.71 13.03 11.10
C GLN A 104 5.32 14.11 10.21
N PRO A 105 6.65 14.33 10.28
CA PRO A 105 7.29 15.30 9.42
C PRO A 105 7.35 14.81 7.97
N LEU A 106 7.18 15.74 7.04
CA LEU A 106 7.42 15.53 5.61
C LEU A 106 8.82 16.01 5.25
N TYR A 107 9.53 15.23 4.47
CA TYR A 107 10.83 15.62 3.94
C TYR A 107 10.67 16.47 2.67
N GLY A 108 11.73 17.19 2.30
CA GLY A 108 11.67 18.12 1.17
C GLY A 108 11.32 17.48 -0.18
N ASP A 109 11.77 16.26 -0.42
CA ASP A 109 11.44 15.50 -1.63
C ASP A 109 9.94 15.09 -1.66
N GLU A 110 9.36 14.77 -0.51
CA GLU A 110 7.93 14.49 -0.38
C GLU A 110 7.08 15.73 -0.64
N ILE A 111 7.47 16.86 -0.06
CA ILE A 111 6.78 18.14 -0.25
C ILE A 111 6.79 18.52 -1.73
N ARG A 112 7.92 18.43 -2.41
CA ARG A 112 8.03 18.70 -3.85
C ARG A 112 7.16 17.77 -4.68
N SER A 113 7.18 16.49 -4.36
CA SER A 113 6.37 15.47 -5.04
C SER A 113 4.87 15.71 -4.86
N LEU A 114 4.46 16.04 -3.63
CA LEU A 114 3.06 16.33 -3.30
C LEU A 114 2.56 17.62 -3.95
N ARG A 115 3.38 18.67 -3.98
CA ARG A 115 3.00 19.92 -4.66
C ARG A 115 2.82 19.71 -6.17
N LYS A 116 3.70 18.93 -6.80
CA LYS A 116 3.55 18.56 -8.21
C LYS A 116 2.26 17.75 -8.43
N LEU A 117 1.99 16.79 -7.56
CA LEU A 117 0.79 15.97 -7.63
C LEU A 117 -0.48 16.81 -7.50
N GLN A 118 -0.49 17.79 -6.60
CA GLN A 118 -1.62 18.72 -6.43
C GLN A 118 -1.89 19.56 -7.66
N ARG A 119 -0.82 20.00 -8.35
CA ARG A 119 -0.96 20.73 -9.62
C ARG A 119 -1.47 19.84 -10.76
N ASP A 120 -1.03 18.60 -10.80
CA ASP A 120 -1.43 17.64 -11.84
C ASP A 120 -2.89 17.18 -11.68
N TYR A 121 -3.41 17.21 -10.45
CA TYR A 121 -4.76 16.74 -10.09
C TYR A 121 -5.49 17.75 -9.19
N PRO A 122 -5.86 18.92 -9.69
CA PRO A 122 -6.37 20.01 -8.83
C PRO A 122 -7.81 19.83 -8.34
N ALA A 123 -8.61 18.93 -8.95
CA ALA A 123 -10.05 18.92 -8.79
C ALA A 123 -10.57 17.97 -7.71
N SER A 124 -9.71 17.20 -7.02
CA SER A 124 -10.16 16.21 -6.05
C SER A 124 -9.63 16.49 -4.65
N PRO A 125 -10.40 16.18 -3.59
CA PRO A 125 -9.94 16.26 -2.21
C PRO A 125 -8.91 15.17 -1.87
N TYR A 126 -8.82 14.10 -2.65
CA TYR A 126 -7.91 12.98 -2.42
C TYR A 126 -6.53 13.25 -2.99
N VAL A 127 -5.50 12.89 -2.23
CA VAL A 127 -4.09 13.01 -2.67
C VAL A 127 -3.79 12.06 -3.83
N PHE A 128 -4.24 10.81 -3.71
CA PHE A 128 -4.08 9.80 -4.76
C PHE A 128 -5.42 9.54 -5.43
N GLN A 129 -5.56 10.09 -6.62
CA GLN A 129 -6.81 10.03 -7.38
C GLN A 129 -6.79 8.90 -8.40
N SER A 130 -7.96 8.31 -8.61
CA SER A 130 -8.25 7.48 -9.79
C SER A 130 -8.43 8.37 -11.04
N SER A 131 -8.47 7.74 -12.21
CA SER A 131 -8.79 8.44 -13.46
C SER A 131 -10.19 9.09 -13.47
N ARG A 132 -11.06 8.73 -12.53
CA ARG A 132 -12.42 9.26 -12.35
C ARG A 132 -12.52 10.34 -11.26
N SER A 133 -11.40 10.90 -10.82
CA SER A 133 -11.32 11.94 -9.78
C SER A 133 -11.77 11.50 -8.37
N GLY A 134 -11.99 10.22 -8.16
CA GLY A 134 -12.27 9.63 -6.84
C GLY A 134 -11.00 9.07 -6.19
N PRO A 135 -11.12 8.46 -5.01
CA PRO A 135 -10.00 7.79 -4.37
C PRO A 135 -9.55 6.57 -5.20
N LEU A 136 -8.27 6.19 -5.07
CA LEU A 136 -7.80 4.94 -5.65
C LEU A 136 -8.48 3.75 -4.98
N ALA A 137 -8.89 2.75 -5.75
CA ALA A 137 -9.34 1.49 -5.21
C ALA A 137 -8.19 0.75 -4.50
N HIS A 138 -8.49 0.00 -3.45
CA HIS A 138 -7.48 -0.75 -2.69
C HIS A 138 -6.70 -1.71 -3.58
N ASP A 139 -7.37 -2.41 -4.49
CA ASP A 139 -6.73 -3.32 -5.44
C ASP A 139 -5.79 -2.59 -6.39
N THR A 140 -6.11 -1.36 -6.77
CA THR A 140 -5.25 -0.51 -7.59
C THR A 140 -3.97 -0.15 -6.84
N VAL A 141 -4.05 0.21 -5.57
CA VAL A 141 -2.87 0.51 -4.74
C VAL A 141 -1.97 -0.72 -4.61
N GLY A 142 -2.54 -1.87 -4.29
CA GLY A 142 -1.81 -3.14 -4.23
C GLY A 142 -1.13 -3.48 -5.54
N GLY A 143 -1.84 -3.35 -6.65
CA GLY A 143 -1.31 -3.61 -7.98
C GLY A 143 -0.17 -2.67 -8.39
N ILE A 144 -0.20 -1.41 -7.98
CA ILE A 144 0.90 -0.45 -8.21
C ILE A 144 2.17 -0.92 -7.50
N VAL A 145 2.06 -1.29 -6.23
CA VAL A 145 3.21 -1.75 -5.43
C VAL A 145 3.77 -3.06 -6.00
N GLU A 146 2.93 -4.01 -6.35
CA GLU A 146 3.35 -5.30 -6.93
C GLU A 146 4.10 -5.13 -8.25
N ARG A 147 3.60 -4.28 -9.15
CA ARG A 147 4.26 -4.03 -10.44
C ARG A 147 5.58 -3.29 -10.31
N ALA A 148 5.75 -2.50 -9.26
CA ALA A 148 6.98 -1.76 -9.00
C ALA A 148 8.09 -2.63 -8.38
N GLY A 149 7.71 -3.64 -7.62
CA GLY A 149 8.63 -4.61 -6.98
C GLY A 149 8.88 -5.78 -7.87
#